data_f740d935b8be25b02a38f8eff4604fed
#
_entry.id   f740d935b8be25b02a38f8eff4604fed
#
_cell.length_a   1.000
_cell.length_b   1.000
_cell.length_c   1.000
_cell.angle_alpha   90.00
_cell.angle_beta   90.00
_cell.angle_gamma   90.00
#
_symmetry.space_group_name_H-M   'P 1'
#
loop_
_entity.id
_entity.type
_entity.pdbx_description
1 polymer ?
#
loop_
_entity_poly.entity_id
_entity_poly.type
_entity_poly.pdbx_seq_one_letter_code
_entity_poly.pdbx_strand_id
1 'polypeptide(L)'
;MRIYLCLLSFSVLLNISCNSKHAGKTEDAEKDTYVNPLFTEGPNPNAIYHDGKYYYTHETNDQIFLWVTTDITDMPRSTCKEVWVPKDPSNSYHLWNPEIRNIDGKWYIYFAADDGNTDNHQIYVIENDSPDPMQGEFRMKGAIMTNPEWNWGIHPSTFEHKGELYLLWSGWPNRRIGSETQC
;
A
#
# COMPACT_ATOMS: atom_id res chain seq x y z
N MET A 1 -23.41 -67.63 -67.92
CA MET A 1 -22.26 -67.59 -67.02
C MET A 1 -21.61 -66.21 -67.18
N ARG A 2 -21.91 -65.29 -66.29
CA ARG A 2 -21.48 -63.87 -66.37
C ARG A 2 -20.28 -63.71 -65.41
N ILE A 3 -19.13 -63.33 -65.97
CA ILE A 3 -17.89 -63.08 -65.27
C ILE A 3 -17.89 -61.55 -64.94
N TYR A 4 -17.92 -61.19 -63.64
CA TYR A 4 -17.71 -59.81 -63.21
C TYR A 4 -16.22 -59.58 -62.93
N LEU A 5 -15.64 -58.63 -63.67
CA LEU A 5 -14.29 -58.16 -63.48
C LEU A 5 -14.30 -57.07 -62.40
N CYS A 6 -13.62 -57.32 -61.29
CA CYS A 6 -13.50 -56.38 -60.21
C CYS A 6 -12.24 -55.51 -60.43
N LEU A 7 -12.45 -54.22 -60.73
CA LEU A 7 -11.37 -53.24 -60.84
C LEU A 7 -11.08 -52.68 -59.44
N LEU A 8 -9.91 -53.01 -58.90
CA LEU A 8 -9.36 -52.38 -57.69
C LEU A 8 -8.72 -51.06 -58.06
N SER A 9 -9.36 -49.92 -57.64
CA SER A 9 -8.76 -48.62 -57.72
C SER A 9 -7.93 -48.34 -56.45
N PHE A 10 -6.63 -48.22 -56.66
CA PHE A 10 -5.68 -47.85 -55.60
C PHE A 10 -5.65 -46.35 -55.43
N SER A 11 -6.32 -45.84 -54.34
CA SER A 11 -6.27 -44.43 -53.99
C SER A 11 -5.06 -44.17 -53.12
N VAL A 12 -4.08 -43.47 -53.68
CA VAL A 12 -2.93 -42.94 -52.92
C VAL A 12 -3.38 -41.72 -52.16
N LEU A 13 -3.49 -41.85 -50.85
CA LEU A 13 -3.70 -40.72 -49.92
C LEU A 13 -2.35 -40.01 -49.69
N LEU A 14 -2.17 -38.87 -50.31
CA LEU A 14 -1.10 -37.92 -49.99
C LEU A 14 -1.42 -37.26 -48.66
N ASN A 15 -0.75 -37.65 -47.58
CA ASN A 15 -0.75 -36.91 -46.31
C ASN A 15 0.09 -35.65 -46.48
N ILE A 16 -0.58 -34.51 -46.68
CA ILE A 16 0.02 -33.20 -46.56
C ILE A 16 0.02 -32.85 -45.05
N SER A 17 1.14 -33.12 -44.41
CA SER A 17 1.40 -32.64 -43.05
C SER A 17 1.61 -31.13 -43.10
N CYS A 18 0.57 -30.36 -42.80
CA CYS A 18 0.71 -28.93 -42.47
C CYS A 18 1.41 -28.82 -41.13
N ASN A 19 2.71 -28.61 -41.18
CA ASN A 19 3.49 -28.20 -40.00
C ASN A 19 3.20 -26.72 -39.72
N SER A 20 2.08 -26.45 -39.06
CA SER A 20 1.82 -25.13 -38.48
C SER A 20 2.78 -24.94 -37.31
N LYS A 21 3.90 -24.26 -37.56
CA LYS A 21 4.67 -23.66 -36.52
C LYS A 21 3.73 -22.70 -35.80
N HIS A 22 3.21 -23.11 -34.67
CA HIS A 22 2.68 -22.19 -33.67
C HIS A 22 3.88 -21.33 -33.25
N ALA A 23 3.94 -20.12 -33.78
CA ALA A 23 4.69 -19.08 -33.16
C ALA A 23 4.01 -18.87 -31.80
N GLY A 24 4.56 -19.48 -30.77
CA GLY A 24 4.20 -19.18 -29.40
C GLY A 24 4.39 -17.67 -29.20
N LYS A 25 3.32 -16.96 -29.01
CA LYS A 25 3.37 -15.61 -28.47
C LYS A 25 4.11 -15.70 -27.14
N THR A 26 5.28 -15.14 -27.09
CA THR A 26 5.99 -14.83 -25.85
C THR A 26 5.29 -13.64 -25.21
N GLU A 27 4.10 -13.86 -24.64
CA GLU A 27 3.38 -12.86 -23.86
C GLU A 27 3.78 -12.85 -22.37
N ASP A 28 4.60 -13.82 -21.93
CA ASP A 28 4.89 -14.00 -20.49
C ASP A 28 6.24 -13.43 -20.03
N ALA A 29 7.10 -12.93 -20.93
CA ALA A 29 8.43 -12.45 -20.54
C ALA A 29 8.45 -10.99 -20.02
N GLU A 30 7.36 -10.22 -20.18
CA GLU A 30 7.30 -8.81 -19.79
C GLU A 30 6.66 -8.59 -18.40
N LYS A 31 6.10 -9.67 -17.84
CA LYS A 31 5.33 -9.61 -16.57
C LYS A 31 6.15 -9.81 -15.31
N ASP A 32 7.39 -10.27 -15.44
CA ASP A 32 8.26 -10.60 -14.31
C ASP A 32 9.31 -9.53 -14.01
N THR A 33 9.24 -8.37 -14.65
CA THR A 33 10.18 -7.29 -14.43
C THR A 33 9.49 -6.03 -13.91
N TYR A 34 10.11 -5.38 -12.94
CA TYR A 34 9.68 -4.09 -12.42
C TYR A 34 10.87 -3.14 -12.31
N VAL A 35 10.58 -1.84 -12.24
CA VAL A 35 11.61 -0.80 -12.04
C VAL A 35 11.75 -0.53 -10.55
N ASN A 36 12.98 -0.54 -10.06
CA ASN A 36 13.30 -0.19 -8.68
C ASN A 36 14.28 1.01 -8.65
N PRO A 37 14.04 2.08 -7.89
CA PRO A 37 12.95 2.21 -6.93
C PRO A 37 11.58 2.40 -7.60
N LEU A 38 10.50 1.98 -6.93
CA LEU A 38 9.14 2.21 -7.42
C LEU A 38 8.80 3.70 -7.47
N PHE A 39 9.13 4.43 -6.41
CA PHE A 39 9.03 5.90 -6.35
C PHE A 39 10.42 6.53 -6.31
N THR A 40 10.58 7.65 -6.99
CA THR A 40 11.83 8.44 -6.91
C THR A 40 12.00 9.12 -5.55
N GLU A 41 10.88 9.45 -4.90
CA GLU A 41 10.79 9.98 -3.55
C GLU A 41 9.67 9.26 -2.82
N GLY A 42 9.85 9.00 -1.54
CA GLY A 42 8.87 8.28 -0.71
C GLY A 42 9.48 7.89 0.63
N PRO A 43 9.86 8.89 1.46
CA PRO A 43 10.41 8.61 2.78
C PRO A 43 9.34 7.98 3.67
N ASN A 44 9.80 7.13 4.60
CA ASN A 44 8.95 6.45 5.57
C ASN A 44 7.75 5.73 4.95
N PRO A 45 7.98 4.84 3.95
CA PRO A 45 6.91 4.15 3.26
C PRO A 45 6.19 3.16 4.18
N ASN A 46 4.88 3.09 4.06
CA ASN A 46 4.06 2.05 4.69
C ASN A 46 3.12 1.43 3.67
N ALA A 47 3.01 0.12 3.70
CA ALA A 47 2.09 -0.63 2.85
C ALA A 47 1.43 -1.76 3.62
N ILE A 48 0.14 -1.98 3.38
CA ILE A 48 -0.56 -3.17 3.83
C ILE A 48 -1.25 -3.87 2.67
N TYR A 49 -1.42 -5.17 2.80
CA TYR A 49 -2.24 -5.97 1.90
C TYR A 49 -3.55 -6.33 2.60
N HIS A 50 -4.67 -5.95 1.98
CA HIS A 50 -6.01 -6.19 2.52
C HIS A 50 -7.00 -6.44 1.38
N ASP A 51 -7.79 -7.50 1.47
CA ASP A 51 -8.82 -7.88 0.49
C ASP A 51 -8.37 -7.83 -0.97
N GLY A 52 -7.19 -8.41 -1.26
CA GLY A 52 -6.67 -8.54 -2.63
C GLY A 52 -6.03 -7.27 -3.18
N LYS A 53 -5.84 -6.23 -2.36
CA LYS A 53 -5.23 -4.95 -2.75
C LYS A 53 -4.10 -4.55 -1.81
N TYR A 54 -3.15 -3.82 -2.36
CA TYR A 54 -2.14 -3.10 -1.59
C TYR A 54 -2.61 -1.67 -1.40
N TYR A 55 -2.49 -1.19 -0.17
CA TYR A 55 -2.72 0.19 0.24
C TYR A 55 -1.40 0.76 0.70
N TYR A 56 -0.99 1.88 0.12
CA TYR A 56 0.34 2.46 0.33
C TYR A 56 0.24 3.93 0.66
N THR A 57 1.10 4.38 1.57
CA THR A 57 1.30 5.79 1.92
C THR A 57 2.76 6.04 2.23
N HIS A 58 3.20 7.29 2.08
CA HIS A 58 4.51 7.76 2.48
C HIS A 58 4.44 9.22 2.93
N GLU A 59 5.54 9.71 3.49
CA GLU A 59 5.66 11.08 3.96
C GLU A 59 5.70 12.07 2.80
N THR A 60 4.89 13.13 2.91
CA THR A 60 4.85 14.25 1.95
C THR A 60 5.05 15.62 2.62
N ASN A 61 5.24 15.64 3.95
CA ASN A 61 5.38 16.80 4.85
C ASN A 61 4.11 17.59 5.16
N ASP A 62 3.16 17.72 4.23
CA ASP A 62 2.03 18.65 4.38
C ASP A 62 0.67 17.94 4.32
N GLN A 63 0.61 16.77 3.71
CA GLN A 63 -0.63 16.08 3.37
C GLN A 63 -0.41 14.57 3.45
N ILE A 64 -1.50 13.80 3.45
CA ILE A 64 -1.41 12.35 3.36
C ILE A 64 -2.10 11.90 2.09
N PHE A 65 -1.35 11.18 1.26
CA PHE A 65 -1.85 10.50 0.07
C PHE A 65 -1.94 9.01 0.29
N LEU A 66 -2.92 8.40 -0.36
CA LEU A 66 -3.14 6.96 -0.35
C LEU A 66 -3.16 6.44 -1.79
N TRP A 67 -2.32 5.45 -2.06
CA TRP A 67 -2.29 4.70 -3.32
C TRP A 67 -2.90 3.33 -3.13
N VAL A 68 -3.60 2.84 -4.15
CA VAL A 68 -4.26 1.52 -4.11
C VAL A 68 -4.05 0.79 -5.43
N THR A 69 -3.58 -0.46 -5.34
CA THR A 69 -3.36 -1.33 -6.49
C THR A 69 -3.55 -2.81 -6.14
N THR A 70 -3.73 -3.65 -7.13
CA THR A 70 -3.68 -5.11 -6.99
C THR A 70 -2.28 -5.68 -7.22
N ASP A 71 -1.36 -4.87 -7.78
CA ASP A 71 0.03 -5.23 -8.04
C ASP A 71 0.96 -4.15 -7.44
N ILE A 72 1.74 -4.52 -6.44
CA ILE A 72 2.61 -3.56 -5.73
C ILE A 72 3.66 -2.95 -6.66
N THR A 73 4.09 -3.66 -7.70
CA THR A 73 5.07 -3.15 -8.66
C THR A 73 4.51 -2.07 -9.57
N ASP A 74 3.18 -1.94 -9.60
CA ASP A 74 2.45 -0.94 -10.37
C ASP A 74 2.03 0.28 -9.53
N MET A 75 2.45 0.33 -8.28
CA MET A 75 2.05 1.35 -7.30
C MET A 75 2.18 2.78 -7.81
N PRO A 76 3.27 3.22 -8.46
CA PRO A 76 3.42 4.61 -8.93
C PRO A 76 2.40 5.03 -9.99
N ARG A 77 1.83 4.07 -10.72
CA ARG A 77 0.82 4.30 -11.77
C ARG A 77 -0.60 4.03 -11.30
N SER A 78 -0.74 3.61 -10.04
CA SER A 78 -2.01 3.23 -9.45
C SER A 78 -2.89 4.43 -9.10
N THR A 79 -4.12 4.14 -8.69
CA THR A 79 -5.03 5.18 -8.20
C THR A 79 -4.48 5.81 -6.93
N CYS A 80 -4.34 7.13 -6.95
CA CYS A 80 -3.88 7.95 -5.82
C CYS A 80 -4.96 8.94 -5.42
N LYS A 81 -5.14 9.13 -4.11
CA LYS A 81 -6.06 10.12 -3.54
C LYS A 81 -5.37 10.86 -2.40
N GLU A 82 -5.51 12.18 -2.36
CA GLU A 82 -5.27 12.97 -1.16
C GLU A 82 -6.36 12.65 -0.15
N VAL A 83 -5.99 12.07 0.98
CA VAL A 83 -6.93 11.58 2.00
C VAL A 83 -6.96 12.48 3.23
N TRP A 84 -5.91 13.27 3.43
CA TRP A 84 -5.84 14.19 4.55
C TRP A 84 -5.06 15.46 4.24
N VAL A 85 -5.69 16.59 4.53
CA VAL A 85 -5.07 17.91 4.60
C VAL A 85 -5.35 18.47 5.99
N PRO A 86 -4.32 18.76 6.80
CA PRO A 86 -4.53 19.30 8.13
C PRO A 86 -5.18 20.68 8.09
N LYS A 87 -6.00 20.97 9.10
CA LYS A 87 -6.71 22.25 9.21
C LYS A 87 -6.44 22.96 10.55
N ASP A 88 -5.93 22.22 11.53
CA ASP A 88 -5.62 22.73 12.85
C ASP A 88 -4.12 23.03 12.93
N PRO A 89 -3.72 24.29 13.22
CA PRO A 89 -2.31 24.66 13.32
C PRO A 89 -1.48 23.81 14.31
N SER A 90 -2.11 23.20 15.30
CA SER A 90 -1.42 22.35 16.28
C SER A 90 -0.87 21.04 15.71
N ASN A 91 -1.28 20.66 14.50
CA ASN A 91 -0.89 19.40 13.85
C ASN A 91 -0.77 19.52 12.31
N SER A 92 -0.40 20.72 11.84
CA SER A 92 -0.37 21.03 10.41
C SER A 92 1.03 21.02 9.80
N TYR A 93 2.04 20.69 10.58
CA TYR A 93 3.43 20.72 10.12
C TYR A 93 4.10 19.37 10.36
N HIS A 94 5.08 19.06 9.51
CA HIS A 94 5.93 17.88 9.61
C HIS A 94 5.13 16.59 9.79
N LEU A 95 4.20 16.31 8.84
CA LEU A 95 3.41 15.07 8.85
C LEU A 95 4.30 13.89 8.47
N TRP A 96 4.86 13.23 9.47
CA TRP A 96 5.82 12.15 9.30
C TRP A 96 5.24 10.77 9.56
N ASN A 97 5.80 9.78 8.88
CA ASN A 97 5.56 8.36 9.10
C ASN A 97 4.07 7.96 9.08
N PRO A 98 3.30 8.30 8.04
CA PRO A 98 1.92 7.86 7.95
C PRO A 98 1.85 6.34 7.83
N GLU A 99 1.07 5.71 8.68
CA GLU A 99 0.87 4.26 8.74
C GLU A 99 -0.61 3.91 8.64
N ILE A 100 -1.00 3.27 7.52
CA ILE A 100 -2.39 2.87 7.28
C ILE A 100 -2.66 1.49 7.87
N ARG A 101 -3.86 1.32 8.48
CA ARG A 101 -4.36 0.06 9.04
C ARG A 101 -5.86 -0.09 8.80
N ASN A 102 -6.29 -1.34 8.61
CA ASN A 102 -7.69 -1.71 8.74
C ASN A 102 -7.86 -2.43 10.08
N ILE A 103 -8.73 -1.91 10.95
CA ILE A 103 -9.01 -2.44 12.28
C ILE A 103 -10.52 -2.49 12.43
N ASP A 104 -11.06 -3.68 12.67
CA ASP A 104 -12.51 -3.91 12.81
C ASP A 104 -13.36 -3.34 11.67
N GLY A 105 -12.85 -3.42 10.43
CA GLY A 105 -13.52 -2.95 9.23
C GLY A 105 -13.49 -1.44 9.01
N LYS A 106 -12.78 -0.70 9.81
CA LYS A 106 -12.51 0.73 9.65
C LYS A 106 -11.05 0.97 9.29
N TRP A 107 -10.82 2.09 8.63
CA TRP A 107 -9.48 2.50 8.22
C TRP A 107 -8.95 3.59 9.12
N TYR A 108 -7.71 3.41 9.54
CA TYR A 108 -6.99 4.35 10.38
C TYR A 108 -5.67 4.69 9.70
N ILE A 109 -5.25 5.95 9.83
CA ILE A 109 -3.89 6.37 9.52
C ILE A 109 -3.34 7.03 10.78
N TYR A 110 -2.26 6.45 11.30
CA TYR A 110 -1.47 7.00 12.39
C TYR A 110 -0.32 7.78 11.78
N PHE A 111 0.00 8.94 12.30
CA PHE A 111 1.10 9.77 11.81
C PHE A 111 1.60 10.68 12.92
N ALA A 112 2.83 11.17 12.78
CA ALA A 112 3.37 12.19 13.66
C ALA A 112 3.17 13.57 13.01
N ALA A 113 2.89 14.58 13.83
CA ALA A 113 2.79 15.98 13.39
C ALA A 113 3.05 16.95 14.54
N ASP A 114 3.26 18.22 14.22
CA ASP A 114 3.48 19.28 15.18
C ASP A 114 2.87 20.63 14.76
N ASP A 115 3.13 21.67 15.54
CA ASP A 115 2.66 23.05 15.34
C ASP A 115 3.68 23.95 14.62
N GLY A 116 4.67 23.37 13.95
CA GLY A 116 5.82 24.05 13.35
C GLY A 116 7.07 24.00 14.20
N ASN A 117 6.96 23.49 15.43
CA ASN A 117 8.08 23.22 16.32
C ASN A 117 8.19 21.72 16.58
N THR A 118 9.26 21.09 16.08
CA THR A 118 9.49 19.65 16.20
C THR A 118 9.59 19.16 17.65
N ASP A 119 9.86 20.02 18.63
CA ASP A 119 9.79 19.66 20.06
C ASP A 119 8.35 19.30 20.51
N ASN A 120 7.35 19.69 19.73
CA ASN A 120 5.94 19.44 20.00
C ASN A 120 5.35 18.27 19.20
N HIS A 121 6.20 17.47 18.55
CA HIS A 121 5.77 16.32 17.77
C HIS A 121 4.97 15.31 18.61
N GLN A 122 3.82 14.91 18.09
CA GLN A 122 2.92 13.94 18.73
C GLN A 122 2.38 12.95 17.69
N ILE A 123 1.91 11.79 18.15
CA ILE A 123 1.20 10.84 17.31
C ILE A 123 -0.27 11.23 17.25
N TYR A 124 -0.77 11.39 16.03
CA TYR A 124 -2.18 11.63 15.72
C TYR A 124 -2.77 10.43 14.99
N VAL A 125 -4.09 10.33 15.03
CA VAL A 125 -4.83 9.32 14.29
C VAL A 125 -6.04 9.92 13.60
N ILE A 126 -6.24 9.52 12.34
CA ILE A 126 -7.44 9.81 11.56
C ILE A 126 -8.15 8.50 11.23
N GLU A 127 -9.48 8.56 11.16
CA GLU A 127 -10.37 7.41 10.93
C GLU A 127 -11.25 7.65 9.71
N ASN A 128 -11.43 6.62 8.89
CA ASN A 128 -12.45 6.54 7.85
C ASN A 128 -13.28 5.27 8.07
N ASP A 129 -14.58 5.40 8.23
CA ASP A 129 -15.54 4.31 8.48
C ASP A 129 -16.12 3.70 7.20
N SER A 130 -15.70 4.16 6.03
CA SER A 130 -16.05 3.53 4.75
C SER A 130 -15.33 2.17 4.60
N PRO A 131 -15.99 1.15 4.07
CA PRO A 131 -15.34 -0.12 3.74
C PRO A 131 -14.18 0.02 2.74
N ASP A 132 -14.23 1.00 1.85
CA ASP A 132 -13.15 1.37 0.92
C ASP A 132 -12.56 2.71 1.37
N PRO A 133 -11.27 2.79 1.74
CA PRO A 133 -10.64 4.02 2.22
C PRO A 133 -10.47 5.08 1.11
N MET A 134 -10.61 4.66 -0.16
CA MET A 134 -10.66 5.58 -1.30
C MET A 134 -12.01 6.29 -1.41
N GLN A 135 -13.02 5.82 -0.69
CA GLN A 135 -14.33 6.45 -0.52
C GLN A 135 -14.45 7.07 0.87
N GLY A 136 -15.46 7.91 1.05
CA GLY A 136 -15.66 8.60 2.32
C GLY A 136 -14.55 9.61 2.64
N GLU A 137 -14.46 9.98 3.91
CA GLU A 137 -13.53 10.99 4.41
C GLU A 137 -12.82 10.48 5.67
N PHE A 138 -11.53 10.74 5.76
CA PHE A 138 -10.80 10.61 7.02
C PHE A 138 -11.12 11.78 7.94
N ARG A 139 -11.30 11.47 9.22
CA ARG A 139 -11.62 12.47 10.29
C ARG A 139 -10.63 12.35 11.41
N MET A 140 -10.14 13.47 11.90
CA MET A 140 -9.25 13.54 13.06
C MET A 140 -9.93 12.95 14.30
N LYS A 141 -9.26 12.02 14.96
CA LYS A 141 -9.66 11.47 16.26
C LYS A 141 -8.90 12.11 17.41
N GLY A 142 -7.76 12.72 17.12
CA GLY A 142 -6.93 13.43 18.08
C GLY A 142 -5.54 12.85 18.24
N ALA A 143 -4.79 13.44 19.17
CA ALA A 143 -3.49 12.95 19.56
C ALA A 143 -3.61 11.70 20.46
N ILE A 144 -2.70 10.75 20.27
CA ILE A 144 -2.56 9.62 21.18
C ILE A 144 -1.65 10.04 22.32
N MET A 145 -2.26 10.32 23.47
CA MET A 145 -1.57 10.81 24.66
C MET A 145 -1.56 9.72 25.74
N THR A 146 -0.42 9.08 25.94
CA THR A 146 -0.27 8.07 27.00
C THR A 146 0.17 8.69 28.32
N ASN A 147 0.95 9.79 28.27
CA ASN A 147 1.39 10.56 29.42
C ASN A 147 1.65 12.00 28.99
N PRO A 148 1.06 13.01 29.65
CA PRO A 148 1.28 14.43 29.31
C PRO A 148 2.74 14.88 29.29
N GLU A 149 3.60 14.21 30.05
CA GLU A 149 5.04 14.52 30.11
C GLU A 149 5.84 13.79 29.00
N TRP A 150 5.27 12.75 28.38
CA TRP A 150 5.95 11.86 27.43
C TRP A 150 5.19 11.77 26.11
N ASN A 151 4.81 12.90 25.57
CA ASN A 151 3.99 12.96 24.36
C ASN A 151 4.76 13.01 23.08
N TRP A 152 6.05 13.33 23.13
CA TRP A 152 6.82 13.39 21.91
C TRP A 152 6.95 12.00 21.30
N GLY A 153 6.60 11.86 20.02
CA GLY A 153 6.61 10.56 19.37
C GLY A 153 6.59 10.65 17.86
N ILE A 154 7.27 9.68 17.24
CA ILE A 154 7.32 9.44 15.79
C ILE A 154 7.29 7.95 15.52
N HIS A 155 7.16 7.56 14.25
CA HIS A 155 7.14 6.15 13.80
C HIS A 155 6.09 5.30 14.53
N PRO A 156 4.79 5.70 14.50
CA PRO A 156 3.74 4.85 15.04
C PRO A 156 3.69 3.53 14.28
N SER A 157 3.47 2.43 14.98
CA SER A 157 3.22 1.13 14.35
C SER A 157 2.25 0.30 15.19
N THR A 158 1.26 -0.31 14.55
CA THR A 158 0.28 -1.13 15.23
C THR A 158 0.47 -2.61 14.93
N PHE A 159 0.21 -3.45 15.91
CA PHE A 159 0.17 -4.90 15.74
C PHE A 159 -0.84 -5.53 16.71
N GLU A 160 -1.33 -6.71 16.35
CA GLU A 160 -2.20 -7.51 17.21
C GLU A 160 -1.42 -8.65 17.86
N HIS A 161 -1.69 -8.87 19.13
CA HIS A 161 -1.17 -10.02 19.86
C HIS A 161 -2.22 -10.53 20.85
N LYS A 162 -2.57 -11.82 20.74
CA LYS A 162 -3.57 -12.51 21.59
C LYS A 162 -4.92 -11.80 21.66
N GLY A 163 -5.36 -11.19 20.56
CA GLY A 163 -6.63 -10.47 20.47
C GLY A 163 -6.61 -9.05 21.03
N GLU A 164 -5.45 -8.56 21.43
CA GLU A 164 -5.26 -7.18 21.88
C GLU A 164 -4.49 -6.38 20.82
N LEU A 165 -4.92 -5.15 20.58
CA LEU A 165 -4.26 -4.21 19.68
C LEU A 165 -3.23 -3.38 20.47
N TYR A 166 -2.01 -3.36 19.96
CA TYR A 166 -0.90 -2.59 20.52
C TYR A 166 -0.48 -1.50 19.55
N LEU A 167 -0.08 -0.36 20.11
CA LEU A 167 0.60 0.71 19.39
C LEU A 167 2.03 0.84 19.93
N LEU A 168 3.01 0.80 19.05
CA LEU A 168 4.40 1.14 19.32
C LEU A 168 4.73 2.47 18.66
N TRP A 169 5.65 3.20 19.23
CA TRP A 169 6.24 4.39 18.63
C TRP A 169 7.63 4.65 19.18
N SER A 170 8.43 5.42 18.45
CA SER A 170 9.65 6.00 18.98
C SER A 170 9.31 7.27 19.73
N GLY A 171 9.66 7.36 21.01
CA GLY A 171 9.31 8.48 21.85
C GLY A 171 10.44 8.92 22.79
N TRP A 172 10.24 10.09 23.39
CA TRP A 172 11.11 10.59 24.43
C TRP A 172 10.33 10.84 25.74
N PRO A 173 11.00 10.61 26.91
CA PRO A 173 10.40 10.91 28.21
C PRO A 173 10.06 12.39 28.39
N ASN A 174 10.80 13.29 27.72
CA ASN A 174 10.60 14.72 27.72
C ASN A 174 10.40 15.25 26.29
N ARG A 175 9.60 16.29 26.14
CA ARG A 175 9.39 16.98 24.86
C ARG A 175 10.60 17.72 24.31
N ARG A 176 11.69 17.81 25.06
CA ARG A 176 12.89 18.52 24.64
C ARG A 176 13.87 17.55 24.04
N ILE A 177 14.25 17.85 22.82
CA ILE A 177 15.36 17.22 22.12
C ILE A 177 16.65 17.76 22.76
N GLY A 178 17.21 17.00 23.70
CA GLY A 178 18.51 17.26 24.27
C GLY A 178 19.57 16.31 23.72
N SER A 179 20.55 16.00 24.53
CA SER A 179 21.58 14.98 24.26
C SER A 179 21.08 13.55 24.56
N GLU A 180 19.80 13.34 24.72
CA GLU A 180 19.21 12.10 25.19
C GLU A 180 18.90 11.15 24.04
N THR A 181 19.03 9.87 24.31
CA THR A 181 18.73 8.83 23.34
C THR A 181 17.21 8.64 23.26
N GLN A 182 16.71 8.56 22.04
CA GLN A 182 15.34 8.19 21.77
C GLN A 182 15.06 6.76 22.28
N CYS A 183 13.93 6.54 22.92
CA CYS A 183 13.54 5.25 23.48
C CYS A 183 12.69 4.44 22.50
#